data_d4f535e3521b16a96e6fc1acadf950c7
#
_entry.id   d4f535e3521b16a96e6fc1acadf950c7
#
_cell.length_a   1.000
_cell.length_b   1.000
_cell.length_c   1.000
_cell.angle_alpha   90.00
_cell.angle_beta   90.00
_cell.angle_gamma   90.00
#
_symmetry.space_group_name_H-M   'P 1'
#
loop_
_entity.id
_entity.type
_entity.pdbx_description
1 polymer ?
#
loop_
_entity_poly.entity_id
_entity_poly.type
_entity_poly.pdbx_seq_one_letter_code
_entity_poly.pdbx_strand_id
1 'polypeptide(L)'
;TYYSGFRAGFCFSAGATDLVFSASLPAAAKTWMIIPLGIAAFVVFYAVFYFAITKYDLKTPGREDEDEEAEKKVVLANNNYTEVASAVLAAVGGKENVKDVGYCATRLRFEVKDNSKVDEKAIKAAGAAGVIRPSKTACQVIIGTKVQFVYDELKKML
;
A
#
# COMPACT_ATOMS: atom_id res chain seq x y z
N THR A 1 -30.44 -16.80 -0.81
CA THR A 1 -30.45 -17.80 -1.91
C THR A 1 -31.47 -18.91 -1.65
N TYR A 2 -31.69 -19.31 -0.40
CA TYR A 2 -32.63 -20.40 -0.05
C TYR A 2 -34.08 -20.07 -0.44
N TYR A 3 -34.55 -18.87 -0.16
CA TYR A 3 -35.92 -18.42 -0.47
C TYR A 3 -36.15 -18.13 -1.96
N SER A 4 -35.13 -17.74 -2.71
CA SER A 4 -35.24 -17.41 -4.14
C SER A 4 -35.05 -18.62 -5.08
N GLY A 5 -34.69 -19.80 -4.54
CA GLY A 5 -34.39 -20.99 -5.31
C GLY A 5 -33.18 -20.85 -6.24
N PHE A 6 -32.34 -19.83 -6.00
CA PHE A 6 -31.11 -19.60 -6.75
C PHE A 6 -30.04 -20.59 -6.33
N ARG A 7 -29.44 -21.27 -7.31
CA ARG A 7 -28.32 -22.20 -7.13
C ARG A 7 -27.25 -21.91 -8.17
N ALA A 8 -26.05 -21.55 -7.70
CA ALA A 8 -24.84 -21.49 -8.50
C ALA A 8 -23.96 -22.70 -8.21
N GLY A 9 -23.22 -23.16 -9.21
CA GLY A 9 -22.26 -24.24 -9.03
C GLY A 9 -21.04 -23.79 -8.22
N PHE A 10 -20.23 -24.78 -7.84
CA PHE A 10 -18.91 -24.54 -7.25
C PHE A 10 -17.98 -23.99 -8.33
N CYS A 11 -17.23 -22.92 -8.01
CA CYS A 11 -16.27 -22.30 -8.91
C CYS A 11 -14.94 -22.03 -8.20
N PHE A 12 -13.88 -21.95 -9.00
CA PHE A 12 -12.52 -21.70 -8.52
C PHE A 12 -12.24 -20.22 -8.29
N SER A 13 -12.98 -19.33 -8.93
CA SER A 13 -12.82 -17.88 -8.81
C SER A 13 -14.17 -17.16 -8.90
N ALA A 14 -14.19 -15.86 -8.56
CA ALA A 14 -15.37 -15.01 -8.71
C ALA A 14 -15.44 -14.32 -10.09
N GLY A 15 -14.85 -14.92 -11.11
CA GLY A 15 -14.73 -14.36 -12.45
C GLY A 15 -15.93 -14.62 -13.36
N ALA A 16 -16.02 -13.90 -14.48
CA ALA A 16 -17.05 -14.07 -15.49
C ALA A 16 -17.07 -15.48 -16.11
N THR A 17 -15.89 -16.10 -16.23
CA THR A 17 -15.74 -17.46 -16.73
C THR A 17 -16.47 -18.47 -15.84
N ASP A 18 -16.36 -18.33 -14.52
CA ASP A 18 -17.02 -19.21 -13.58
C ASP A 18 -18.54 -19.04 -13.60
N LEU A 19 -19.03 -17.84 -13.88
CA LEU A 19 -20.46 -17.60 -14.08
C LEU A 19 -21.00 -18.41 -15.29
N VAL A 20 -20.25 -18.41 -16.39
CA VAL A 20 -20.60 -19.20 -17.60
C VAL A 20 -20.57 -20.68 -17.29
N PHE A 21 -19.53 -21.18 -16.63
CA PHE A 21 -19.45 -22.60 -16.24
C PHE A 21 -20.54 -22.98 -15.24
N SER A 22 -20.84 -22.13 -14.27
CA SER A 22 -21.93 -22.33 -13.31
C SER A 22 -23.30 -22.42 -14.01
N ALA A 23 -23.52 -21.63 -15.07
CA ALA A 23 -24.76 -21.67 -15.85
C ALA A 23 -24.93 -22.96 -16.63
N SER A 24 -23.82 -23.62 -16.99
CA SER A 24 -23.80 -24.87 -17.75
C SER A 24 -24.02 -26.12 -16.88
N LEU A 25 -24.00 -25.99 -15.55
CA LEU A 25 -24.15 -27.13 -14.65
C LEU A 25 -25.61 -27.56 -14.50
N PRO A 26 -25.92 -28.91 -14.57
CA PRO A 26 -27.29 -29.43 -14.43
C PRO A 26 -27.94 -29.08 -13.07
N ALA A 27 -27.14 -28.88 -12.02
CA ALA A 27 -27.60 -28.54 -10.69
C ALA A 27 -27.85 -27.04 -10.50
N ALA A 28 -27.45 -26.19 -11.46
CA ALA A 28 -27.65 -24.76 -11.39
C ALA A 28 -29.10 -24.38 -11.69
N ALA A 29 -29.61 -23.44 -10.93
CA ALA A 29 -30.97 -22.93 -11.13
C ALA A 29 -30.96 -21.39 -11.03
N LYS A 30 -31.59 -20.76 -12.03
CA LYS A 30 -31.74 -19.27 -12.06
C LYS A 30 -30.43 -18.50 -11.89
N THR A 31 -29.34 -18.95 -12.50
CA THR A 31 -28.00 -18.34 -12.41
C THR A 31 -27.99 -16.86 -12.80
N TRP A 32 -28.89 -16.43 -13.70
CA TRP A 32 -29.04 -15.03 -14.08
C TRP A 32 -29.37 -14.10 -12.89
N MET A 33 -29.95 -14.63 -11.79
CA MET A 33 -30.27 -13.84 -10.59
C MET A 33 -29.04 -13.31 -9.85
N ILE A 34 -27.84 -13.78 -10.18
CA ILE A 34 -26.59 -13.22 -9.66
C ILE A 34 -26.40 -11.76 -10.08
N ILE A 35 -26.92 -11.39 -11.28
CA ILE A 35 -26.81 -10.04 -11.83
C ILE A 35 -27.61 -9.02 -10.97
N PRO A 36 -28.92 -9.18 -10.78
CA PRO A 36 -29.67 -8.24 -9.92
C PRO A 36 -29.20 -8.27 -8.46
N LEU A 37 -28.78 -9.44 -7.95
CA LEU A 37 -28.21 -9.55 -6.62
C LEU A 37 -26.88 -8.79 -6.52
N GLY A 38 -26.02 -8.90 -7.53
CA GLY A 38 -24.77 -8.16 -7.61
C GLY A 38 -24.98 -6.65 -7.67
N ILE A 39 -25.97 -6.19 -8.45
CA ILE A 39 -26.33 -4.75 -8.52
C ILE A 39 -26.83 -4.28 -7.16
N ALA A 40 -27.71 -5.04 -6.51
CA ALA A 40 -28.20 -4.68 -5.18
C ALA A 40 -27.07 -4.59 -4.14
N ALA A 41 -26.18 -5.57 -4.12
CA ALA A 41 -24.99 -5.56 -3.29
C ALA A 41 -24.10 -4.36 -3.59
N PHE A 42 -23.83 -4.06 -4.86
CA PHE A 42 -23.04 -2.90 -5.27
C PHE A 42 -23.64 -1.59 -4.73
N VAL A 43 -24.94 -1.37 -4.88
CA VAL A 43 -25.60 -0.15 -4.41
C VAL A 43 -25.49 -0.02 -2.88
N VAL A 44 -25.69 -1.12 -2.15
CA VAL A 44 -25.58 -1.12 -0.68
C VAL A 44 -24.13 -0.80 -0.26
N PHE A 45 -23.15 -1.49 -0.81
CA PHE A 45 -21.75 -1.24 -0.48
C PHE A 45 -21.32 0.19 -0.87
N TYR A 46 -21.70 0.64 -2.06
CA TYR A 46 -21.41 2.00 -2.50
C TYR A 46 -21.98 3.04 -1.52
N ALA A 47 -23.24 2.91 -1.12
CA ALA A 47 -23.87 3.84 -0.19
C ALA A 47 -23.18 3.82 1.19
N VAL A 48 -22.88 2.62 1.71
CA VAL A 48 -22.21 2.48 3.02
C VAL A 48 -20.81 3.08 2.99
N PHE A 49 -20.01 2.73 1.98
CA PHE A 49 -18.65 3.26 1.88
C PHE A 49 -18.63 4.77 1.58
N TYR A 50 -19.50 5.25 0.70
CA TYR A 50 -19.64 6.68 0.43
C TYR A 50 -19.96 7.46 1.70
N PHE A 51 -20.96 6.98 2.46
CA PHE A 51 -21.34 7.61 3.71
C PHE A 51 -20.22 7.56 4.76
N ALA A 52 -19.58 6.41 4.93
CA ALA A 52 -18.49 6.24 5.88
C ALA A 52 -17.29 7.14 5.55
N ILE A 53 -16.87 7.16 4.29
CA ILE A 53 -15.73 7.97 3.83
C ILE A 53 -16.05 9.46 3.99
N THR A 54 -17.26 9.89 3.61
CA THR A 54 -17.65 11.31 3.67
C THR A 54 -17.88 11.80 5.10
N LYS A 55 -18.51 10.97 5.94
CA LYS A 55 -18.84 11.35 7.32
C LYS A 55 -17.64 11.31 8.27
N TYR A 56 -16.75 10.33 8.09
CA TYR A 56 -15.60 10.12 8.97
C TYR A 56 -14.31 10.66 8.39
N ASP A 57 -14.36 11.30 7.19
CA ASP A 57 -13.20 11.81 6.46
C ASP A 57 -12.03 10.81 6.44
N LEU A 58 -12.35 9.55 6.11
CA LEU A 58 -11.36 8.48 6.10
C LEU A 58 -10.36 8.74 4.98
N LYS A 59 -9.12 9.00 5.36
CA LYS A 59 -7.99 9.13 4.43
C LYS A 59 -7.65 7.75 3.87
N THR A 60 -8.25 7.41 2.74
CA THR A 60 -7.93 6.19 1.99
C THR A 60 -6.70 6.42 1.12
N PRO A 61 -5.91 5.37 0.79
CA PRO A 61 -4.80 5.52 -0.14
C PRO A 61 -5.24 6.21 -1.44
N GLY A 62 -4.56 7.31 -1.82
CA GLY A 62 -4.91 8.15 -2.96
C GLY A 62 -5.81 9.37 -2.63
N ARG A 63 -6.19 9.57 -1.37
CA ARG A 63 -6.81 10.78 -0.82
C ARG A 63 -5.92 11.45 0.23
N GLU A 64 -4.63 11.27 0.12
CA GLU A 64 -3.67 12.06 0.88
C GLU A 64 -3.69 13.51 0.34
N ASP A 65 -3.39 14.48 1.19
CA ASP A 65 -3.39 15.89 0.80
C ASP A 65 -2.49 16.05 -0.44
N GLU A 66 -3.05 16.59 -1.53
CA GLU A 66 -2.39 16.67 -2.86
C GLU A 66 -1.03 17.39 -2.78
N ASP A 67 -0.87 18.32 -1.86
CA ASP A 67 0.36 19.07 -1.64
C ASP A 67 1.50 18.18 -1.12
N GLU A 68 1.23 17.28 -0.16
CA GLU A 68 2.24 16.34 0.36
C GLU A 68 2.61 15.27 -0.66
N GLU A 69 1.65 14.76 -1.47
CA GLU A 69 1.95 13.81 -2.54
C GLU A 69 2.70 14.46 -3.70
N ALA A 70 2.38 15.72 -4.03
CA ALA A 70 3.04 16.45 -5.08
C ALA A 70 4.50 16.75 -4.71
N GLU A 71 4.80 17.19 -3.48
CA GLU A 71 6.18 17.39 -3.01
C GLU A 71 6.98 16.08 -2.99
N LYS A 72 6.39 14.98 -2.49
CA LYS A 72 7.02 13.65 -2.47
C LYS A 72 7.34 13.14 -3.89
N LYS A 73 6.43 13.36 -4.84
CA LYS A 73 6.65 12.99 -6.25
C LYS A 73 7.71 13.87 -6.91
N VAL A 74 7.76 15.16 -6.59
CA VAL A 74 8.74 16.10 -7.17
C VAL A 74 10.16 15.78 -6.69
N VAL A 75 10.38 15.49 -5.42
CA VAL A 75 11.71 15.15 -4.87
C VAL A 75 12.26 13.88 -5.50
N LEU A 76 11.43 12.84 -5.66
CA LEU A 76 11.84 11.60 -6.33
C LEU A 76 11.88 11.70 -7.87
N ALA A 77 11.08 12.61 -8.48
CA ALA A 77 11.07 12.82 -9.92
C ALA A 77 12.29 13.62 -10.42
N ASN A 78 12.81 14.52 -9.60
CA ASN A 78 13.99 15.33 -9.93
C ASN A 78 15.33 14.56 -9.88
N ASN A 79 15.31 13.24 -9.68
CA ASN A 79 16.50 12.38 -9.56
C ASN A 79 17.53 12.85 -8.50
N ASN A 80 17.09 13.60 -7.50
CA ASN A 80 17.96 14.09 -6.43
C ASN A 80 18.09 13.05 -5.30
N TYR A 81 18.55 11.85 -5.68
CA TYR A 81 18.65 10.72 -4.74
C TYR A 81 19.63 10.95 -3.61
N THR A 82 20.63 11.79 -3.82
CA THR A 82 21.61 12.18 -2.81
C THR A 82 20.97 12.94 -1.66
N GLU A 83 20.06 13.86 -1.99
CA GLU A 83 19.34 14.65 -0.98
C GLU A 83 18.36 13.77 -0.20
N VAL A 84 17.61 12.92 -0.90
CA VAL A 84 16.73 11.92 -0.27
C VAL A 84 17.52 10.99 0.66
N ALA A 85 18.66 10.48 0.20
CA ALA A 85 19.52 9.60 0.98
C ALA A 85 20.05 10.29 2.25
N SER A 86 20.51 11.54 2.13
CA SER A 86 21.00 12.32 3.26
C SER A 86 19.91 12.63 4.28
N ALA A 87 18.72 13.01 3.83
CA ALA A 87 17.57 13.28 4.68
C ALA A 87 17.06 12.01 5.39
N VAL A 88 16.99 10.89 4.69
CA VAL A 88 16.65 9.60 5.27
C VAL A 88 17.69 9.17 6.29
N LEU A 89 18.99 9.31 5.99
CA LEU A 89 20.07 8.99 6.93
C LEU A 89 19.98 9.82 8.22
N ALA A 90 19.76 11.11 8.10
CA ALA A 90 19.56 11.99 9.25
C ALA A 90 18.35 11.58 10.08
N ALA A 91 17.24 11.27 9.42
CA ALA A 91 15.96 10.92 10.05
C ALA A 91 15.95 9.52 10.72
N VAL A 92 16.84 8.60 10.31
CA VAL A 92 17.03 7.32 11.02
C VAL A 92 17.97 7.44 12.22
N GLY A 93 18.42 8.65 12.57
CA GLY A 93 19.30 8.93 13.69
C GLY A 93 20.77 9.06 13.33
N GLY A 94 21.07 9.29 12.05
CA GLY A 94 22.42 9.50 11.55
C GLY A 94 23.25 8.22 11.41
N LYS A 95 24.44 8.38 10.86
CA LYS A 95 25.40 7.29 10.63
C LYS A 95 25.72 6.49 11.89
N GLU A 96 25.79 7.18 13.05
CA GLU A 96 26.13 6.53 14.30
C GLU A 96 25.05 5.56 14.81
N ASN A 97 23.79 5.78 14.42
CA ASN A 97 22.67 4.90 14.77
C ASN A 97 22.53 3.72 13.81
N VAL A 98 23.02 3.82 12.58
CA VAL A 98 22.96 2.77 11.57
C VAL A 98 24.09 1.77 11.77
N LYS A 99 23.78 0.48 11.88
CA LYS A 99 24.75 -0.61 11.91
C LYS A 99 24.97 -1.19 10.53
N ASP A 100 23.87 -1.43 9.82
CA ASP A 100 23.87 -1.97 8.47
C ASP A 100 22.67 -1.46 7.69
N VAL A 101 22.79 -1.43 6.36
CA VAL A 101 21.72 -1.06 5.46
C VAL A 101 21.67 -2.01 4.26
N GLY A 102 20.51 -2.52 3.97
CA GLY A 102 20.20 -3.28 2.79
C GLY A 102 18.95 -2.74 2.10
N TYR A 103 18.58 -3.32 0.97
CA TYR A 103 17.35 -2.97 0.29
C TYR A 103 16.65 -4.19 -0.31
N CYS A 104 15.37 -4.04 -0.62
CA CYS A 104 14.60 -4.97 -1.44
C CYS A 104 13.90 -4.18 -2.55
N ALA A 105 13.01 -4.79 -3.30
CA ALA A 105 12.37 -4.18 -4.47
C ALA A 105 11.81 -2.75 -4.26
N THR A 106 11.37 -2.42 -3.03
CA THR A 106 10.71 -1.13 -2.75
C THR A 106 11.11 -0.49 -1.41
N ARG A 107 11.98 -1.13 -0.60
CA ARG A 107 12.25 -0.70 0.78
C ARG A 107 13.74 -0.70 1.08
N LEU A 108 14.20 0.33 1.77
CA LEU A 108 15.47 0.31 2.49
C LEU A 108 15.26 -0.42 3.81
N ARG A 109 16.20 -1.28 4.18
CA ARG A 109 16.21 -2.05 5.43
C ARG A 109 17.40 -1.62 6.26
N PHE A 110 17.14 -0.94 7.35
CA PHE A 110 18.14 -0.49 8.28
C PHE A 110 18.20 -1.43 9.49
N GLU A 111 19.40 -1.85 9.85
CA GLU A 111 19.69 -2.30 11.19
C GLU A 111 20.21 -1.11 12.00
N VAL A 112 19.47 -0.72 13.03
CA VAL A 112 19.78 0.45 13.87
C VAL A 112 20.12 0.03 15.28
N LYS A 113 20.89 0.86 15.98
CA LYS A 113 21.21 0.66 17.41
C LYS A 113 19.99 0.94 18.28
N ASP A 114 19.26 1.99 17.95
CA ASP A 114 18.11 2.46 18.69
C ASP A 114 17.02 3.00 17.75
N ASN A 115 15.89 2.30 17.70
CA ASN A 115 14.77 2.64 16.85
C ASN A 115 13.93 3.84 17.37
N SER A 116 14.14 4.26 18.63
CA SER A 116 13.48 5.44 19.18
C SER A 116 13.95 6.74 18.56
N LYS A 117 15.17 6.74 17.98
CA LYS A 117 15.77 7.88 17.29
C LYS A 117 15.26 8.07 15.85
N VAL A 118 14.45 7.14 15.36
CA VAL A 118 13.91 7.21 14.00
C VAL A 118 12.73 8.17 13.95
N ASP A 119 12.86 9.26 13.20
CA ASP A 119 11.79 10.23 12.97
C ASP A 119 11.00 9.90 11.71
N GLU A 120 9.80 9.35 11.90
CA GLU A 120 8.91 8.97 10.80
C GLU A 120 8.41 10.19 10.00
N LYS A 121 8.20 11.34 10.67
CA LYS A 121 7.74 12.55 10.00
C LYS A 121 8.82 13.10 9.06
N ALA A 122 10.06 13.14 9.53
CA ALA A 122 11.19 13.56 8.73
C ALA A 122 11.45 12.62 7.55
N ILE A 123 11.28 11.31 7.74
CA ILE A 123 11.40 10.31 6.66
C ILE A 123 10.31 10.52 5.60
N LYS A 124 9.08 10.77 6.00
CA LYS A 124 8.00 11.09 5.06
C LYS A 124 8.24 12.40 4.32
N ALA A 125 8.74 13.43 5.00
CA ALA A 125 9.11 14.70 4.39
C ALA A 125 10.24 14.55 3.38
N ALA A 126 11.16 13.61 3.59
CA ALA A 126 12.22 13.26 2.62
C ALA A 126 11.72 12.55 1.35
N GLY A 127 10.42 12.31 1.22
CA GLY A 127 9.81 11.67 0.05
C GLY A 127 9.54 10.18 0.18
N ALA A 128 9.80 9.57 1.34
CA ALA A 128 9.46 8.18 1.57
C ALA A 128 7.94 7.99 1.80
N ALA A 129 7.39 6.89 1.30
CA ALA A 129 5.97 6.59 1.45
C ALA A 129 5.59 6.19 2.89
N GLY A 130 6.55 5.71 3.69
CA GLY A 130 6.29 5.34 5.08
C GLY A 130 7.45 4.59 5.74
N VAL A 131 7.25 4.28 7.02
CA VAL A 131 8.23 3.56 7.84
C VAL A 131 7.56 2.39 8.53
N ILE A 132 8.23 1.24 8.56
CA ILE A 132 7.83 0.05 9.30
C ILE A 132 8.94 -0.27 10.31
N ARG A 133 8.56 -0.54 11.55
CA ARG A 133 9.48 -0.90 12.63
C ARG A 133 9.22 -2.33 13.09
N PRO A 134 9.84 -3.35 12.45
CA PRO A 134 9.58 -4.75 12.78
C PRO A 134 10.13 -5.16 14.14
N SER A 135 11.17 -4.48 14.62
CA SER A 135 11.79 -4.74 15.93
C SER A 135 12.41 -3.48 16.53
N LYS A 136 12.95 -3.58 17.75
CA LYS A 136 13.65 -2.47 18.41
C LYS A 136 14.95 -2.04 17.72
N THR A 137 15.51 -2.91 16.87
CA THR A 137 16.79 -2.70 16.18
C THR A 137 16.65 -2.74 14.66
N ALA A 138 15.44 -2.81 14.12
CA ALA A 138 15.21 -2.82 12.68
C ALA A 138 14.17 -1.78 12.27
N CYS A 139 14.47 -1.07 11.19
CA CYS A 139 13.61 -0.08 10.57
C CYS A 139 13.57 -0.31 9.05
N GLN A 140 12.40 -0.21 8.45
CA GLN A 140 12.22 -0.30 7.01
C GLN A 140 11.58 0.97 6.49
N VAL A 141 12.23 1.62 5.54
CA VAL A 141 11.76 2.85 4.88
C VAL A 141 11.25 2.51 3.49
N ILE A 142 10.00 2.82 3.21
CA ILE A 142 9.35 2.52 1.93
C ILE A 142 9.64 3.65 0.96
N ILE A 143 10.48 3.38 -0.05
CA ILE A 143 10.87 4.35 -1.08
C ILE A 143 10.11 4.12 -2.39
N GLY A 144 9.78 2.87 -2.69
CA GLY A 144 9.22 2.47 -3.98
C GLY A 144 10.27 1.98 -4.97
N THR A 145 9.96 2.01 -6.26
CA THR A 145 10.78 1.41 -7.34
C THR A 145 12.16 2.05 -7.51
N LYS A 146 12.38 3.24 -6.96
CA LYS A 146 13.67 3.96 -7.02
C LYS A 146 14.61 3.66 -5.84
N VAL A 147 14.28 2.69 -5.02
CA VAL A 147 15.01 2.33 -3.80
C VAL A 147 16.50 2.06 -4.04
N GLN A 148 16.86 1.44 -5.15
CA GLN A 148 18.25 1.12 -5.48
C GLN A 148 19.09 2.39 -5.62
N PHE A 149 18.60 3.41 -6.31
CA PHE A 149 19.34 4.66 -6.50
C PHE A 149 19.58 5.38 -5.19
N VAL A 150 18.56 5.40 -4.29
CA VAL A 150 18.69 5.98 -2.96
C VAL A 150 19.66 5.18 -2.09
N TYR A 151 19.65 3.84 -2.20
CA TYR A 151 20.58 2.97 -1.50
C TYR A 151 22.02 3.20 -1.92
N ASP A 152 22.29 3.32 -3.23
CA ASP A 152 23.64 3.53 -3.76
C ASP A 152 24.24 4.86 -3.26
N GLU A 153 23.44 5.92 -3.21
CA GLU A 153 23.84 7.20 -2.62
C GLU A 153 24.04 7.12 -1.11
N LEU A 154 23.13 6.44 -0.42
CA LEU A 154 23.20 6.27 1.04
C LEU A 154 24.44 5.48 1.45
N LYS A 155 24.83 4.47 0.66
CA LYS A 155 26.02 3.65 0.91
C LYS A 155 27.33 4.44 0.74
N LYS A 156 27.35 5.47 -0.10
CA LYS A 156 28.51 6.40 -0.22
C LYS A 156 28.67 7.29 1.01
N MET A 157 27.59 7.50 1.76
CA MET A 157 27.57 8.36 2.94
C MET A 157 27.87 7.61 4.25
N LEU A 158 27.73 6.26 4.25
CA LEU A 158 28.01 5.40 5.41
C LEU A 158 29.50 5.01 5.48
#